data_ed9537f7cb4477baf45ceb0745c0d743
#
_entry.id   ed9537f7cb4477baf45ceb0745c0d743
#
_cell.length_a   1.000
_cell.length_b   1.000
_cell.length_c   1.000
_cell.angle_alpha   90.00
_cell.angle_beta   90.00
_cell.angle_gamma   90.00
#
_symmetry.space_group_name_H-M   'P 1'
#
loop_
_entity.id
_entity.type
_entity.pdbx_description
1 polymer ?
#
loop_
_entity_poly.entity_id
_entity_poly.type
_entity_poly.pdbx_seq_one_letter_code
_entity_poly.pdbx_strand_id
1 'polypeptide(L)'
;MTISRRTFLQGSMIAAGTVGATPPLHAQAQTPFIKAPAGPVAQVVRDEAYWREIRSHYDVSGDFINLENAYYGIMTRAVADDFKRHIDRLNRDNSYFLRREFDRQGIEAIRATLAQHLGVPTDEVALTRGATESLQNLISNYQLLKAGDTIMYGDLDYDSMQYAMNDLAARRGATVAMVTTPEPATRQGVLDAYEQALKAHPRTRLLLLTHISHRTGLVYPIAELVKMAKARGVDVIVDVAQSWGQLDYQLPDLQADFVGGNLHKWIGAPLGLGFIYIRKERMSAIGVHLGNADYAPTDIRARVLAGTVNAAALMTIPDALRQHDAMGTRNKGARLRHLRDQWVAQLRGNSKVQILAPDDMSGAVTSLRLAGKTSFTDNVALQKTLIDQYGIFTVPRKGPAGGACLRVTPALFTTTAELDKFTTAIGKITT
;
A
#
# COMPACT_ATOMS: atom_id res chain seq x y z
N MET A 1 -33.91 -18.74 -25.21
CA MET A 1 -34.35 -17.34 -25.18
C MET A 1 -33.71 -16.67 -23.96
N THR A 2 -32.65 -15.97 -24.20
CA THR A 2 -31.86 -15.29 -23.10
C THR A 2 -32.41 -13.87 -23.00
N ILE A 3 -33.16 -13.59 -21.95
CA ILE A 3 -33.64 -12.23 -21.65
C ILE A 3 -32.50 -11.41 -21.08
N SER A 4 -31.99 -10.46 -21.85
CA SER A 4 -30.94 -9.52 -21.41
C SER A 4 -31.48 -8.60 -20.31
N ARG A 5 -30.69 -8.37 -19.23
CA ARG A 5 -30.99 -7.44 -18.14
C ARG A 5 -31.33 -6.00 -18.60
N ARG A 6 -30.98 -5.63 -19.82
CA ARG A 6 -31.31 -4.31 -20.42
C ARG A 6 -32.79 -4.12 -20.69
N THR A 7 -33.56 -5.16 -20.97
CA THR A 7 -34.97 -5.06 -21.34
C THR A 7 -35.92 -4.85 -20.17
N PHE A 8 -35.46 -5.13 -18.92
CA PHE A 8 -36.30 -4.96 -17.73
C PHE A 8 -36.38 -3.50 -17.20
N LEU A 9 -35.55 -2.59 -17.70
CA LEU A 9 -35.46 -1.20 -17.22
C LEU A 9 -36.23 -0.16 -18.04
N GLN A 10 -36.94 -0.57 -19.11
CA GLN A 10 -37.66 0.36 -20.02
C GLN A 10 -39.16 0.51 -19.75
N GLY A 11 -39.72 -0.15 -18.77
CA GLY A 11 -41.17 -0.21 -18.56
C GLY A 11 -41.66 0.40 -17.22
N SER A 12 -41.34 1.65 -16.89
CA SER A 12 -42.08 2.37 -15.83
C SER A 12 -41.87 3.87 -15.96
N MET A 13 -42.61 4.50 -16.88
CA MET A 13 -42.94 5.91 -16.78
C MET A 13 -44.16 6.04 -15.86
N ILE A 14 -43.99 6.62 -14.68
CA ILE A 14 -45.10 7.13 -13.86
C ILE A 14 -44.67 8.39 -13.12
N ALA A 15 -45.45 9.43 -13.36
CA ALA A 15 -45.75 10.63 -12.56
C ALA A 15 -44.59 11.45 -11.97
N ALA A 16 -44.47 12.69 -12.44
CA ALA A 16 -43.73 13.78 -11.82
C ALA A 16 -44.32 14.15 -10.45
N GLY A 17 -43.81 13.54 -9.39
CA GLY A 17 -43.94 14.05 -8.02
C GLY A 17 -42.74 14.95 -7.74
N THR A 18 -42.96 16.12 -7.17
CA THR A 18 -41.94 17.05 -6.70
C THR A 18 -41.01 16.31 -5.71
N VAL A 19 -39.87 15.86 -6.20
CA VAL A 19 -38.82 15.25 -5.37
C VAL A 19 -38.15 16.40 -4.63
N GLY A 20 -38.42 16.50 -3.33
CA GLY A 20 -37.63 17.34 -2.44
C GLY A 20 -36.15 16.99 -2.60
N ALA A 21 -35.30 17.99 -2.84
CA ALA A 21 -33.88 17.83 -2.97
C ALA A 21 -33.33 17.16 -1.72
N THR A 22 -32.94 15.88 -1.82
CA THR A 22 -32.15 15.21 -0.78
C THR A 22 -30.83 15.95 -0.64
N PRO A 23 -30.42 16.34 0.56
CA PRO A 23 -29.13 17.03 0.75
C PRO A 23 -27.99 16.11 0.27
N PRO A 24 -26.93 16.70 -0.31
CA PRO A 24 -25.80 15.93 -0.81
C PRO A 24 -25.18 15.07 0.32
N LEU A 25 -24.61 13.94 -0.05
CA LEU A 25 -23.95 12.93 0.82
C LEU A 25 -23.01 13.50 1.91
N HIS A 26 -22.67 14.79 1.86
CA HIS A 26 -21.66 15.44 2.68
C HIS A 26 -22.20 16.53 3.65
N ALA A 27 -23.49 16.62 3.89
CA ALA A 27 -24.06 17.73 4.68
C ALA A 27 -24.14 17.51 6.21
N GLN A 28 -23.46 16.51 6.77
CA GLN A 28 -23.31 16.42 8.23
C GLN A 28 -21.99 17.07 8.67
N ALA A 29 -22.05 17.85 9.77
CA ALA A 29 -20.86 18.51 10.33
C ALA A 29 -19.73 17.50 10.53
N GLN A 30 -18.72 17.58 9.69
CA GLN A 30 -17.55 16.71 9.77
C GLN A 30 -16.65 17.25 10.88
N THR A 31 -16.11 16.36 11.71
CA THR A 31 -15.05 16.72 12.65
C THR A 31 -13.89 17.32 11.86
N PRO A 32 -13.50 18.58 12.13
CA PRO A 32 -12.42 19.19 11.38
C PRO A 32 -11.14 18.42 11.58
N PHE A 33 -10.46 18.11 10.49
CA PHE A 33 -9.12 17.53 10.55
C PHE A 33 -8.09 18.59 10.93
N ILE A 34 -7.07 18.22 11.72
CA ILE A 34 -6.00 19.12 12.11
C ILE A 34 -5.09 19.32 10.90
N LYS A 35 -5.03 20.57 10.44
CA LYS A 35 -4.14 20.96 9.35
C LYS A 35 -2.70 21.10 9.86
N ALA A 36 -1.75 20.71 9.01
CA ALA A 36 -0.35 20.98 9.30
C ALA A 36 -0.11 22.48 9.47
N PRO A 37 0.76 22.90 10.40
CA PRO A 37 1.20 24.28 10.52
C PRO A 37 1.80 24.77 9.19
N ALA A 38 1.61 26.06 8.90
CA ALA A 38 2.31 26.69 7.79
C ALA A 38 3.81 26.78 8.09
N GLY A 39 4.65 26.47 7.10
CA GLY A 39 6.10 26.58 7.25
C GLY A 39 6.88 25.50 6.51
N PRO A 40 8.22 25.56 6.61
CA PRO A 40 9.09 24.55 6.02
C PRO A 40 8.84 23.16 6.63
N VAL A 41 8.86 22.12 5.81
CA VAL A 41 8.67 20.72 6.25
C VAL A 41 9.57 20.35 7.43
N ALA A 42 10.82 20.80 7.44
CA ALA A 42 11.77 20.52 8.52
C ALA A 42 11.34 21.08 9.88
N GLN A 43 10.57 22.16 9.92
CA GLN A 43 9.98 22.71 11.15
C GLN A 43 8.76 21.91 11.56
N VAL A 44 7.82 21.66 10.64
CA VAL A 44 6.61 20.85 10.91
C VAL A 44 6.96 19.47 11.44
N VAL A 45 7.96 18.82 10.87
CA VAL A 45 8.43 17.48 11.28
C VAL A 45 8.86 17.42 12.73
N ARG A 46 9.45 18.50 13.26
CA ARG A 46 9.97 18.60 14.64
C ARG A 46 9.00 19.27 15.62
N ASP A 47 7.84 19.69 15.15
CA ASP A 47 6.80 20.30 16.01
C ASP A 47 6.11 19.20 16.84
N GLU A 48 6.70 18.85 17.96
CA GLU A 48 6.16 17.80 18.85
C GLU A 48 4.80 18.18 19.45
N ALA A 49 4.43 19.47 19.49
CA ALA A 49 3.10 19.89 19.94
C ALA A 49 2.05 19.49 18.90
N TYR A 50 2.30 19.79 17.63
CA TYR A 50 1.46 19.39 16.52
C TYR A 50 1.31 17.85 16.43
N TRP A 51 2.40 17.09 16.53
CA TRP A 51 2.33 15.62 16.42
C TRP A 51 1.68 14.96 17.64
N ARG A 52 1.75 15.55 18.83
CA ARG A 52 0.94 15.14 19.99
C ARG A 52 -0.54 15.38 19.77
N GLU A 53 -0.91 16.50 19.17
CA GLU A 53 -2.29 16.77 18.78
C GLU A 53 -2.76 15.74 17.74
N ILE A 54 -1.97 15.45 16.69
CA ILE A 54 -2.26 14.37 15.74
C ILE A 54 -2.45 13.03 16.46
N ARG A 55 -1.55 12.65 17.38
CA ARG A 55 -1.68 11.42 18.18
C ARG A 55 -3.00 11.36 18.94
N SER A 56 -3.46 12.47 19.49
CA SER A 56 -4.70 12.54 20.26
C SER A 56 -5.96 12.19 19.46
N HIS A 57 -5.86 12.14 18.13
CA HIS A 57 -6.93 11.72 17.22
C HIS A 57 -6.96 10.22 16.95
N TYR A 58 -6.03 9.46 17.49
CA TYR A 58 -5.99 7.99 17.37
C TYR A 58 -6.30 7.32 18.70
N ASP A 59 -7.02 6.22 18.66
CA ASP A 59 -7.21 5.34 19.81
C ASP A 59 -6.07 4.32 19.84
N VAL A 60 -4.98 4.70 20.48
CA VAL A 60 -3.78 3.86 20.61
C VAL A 60 -3.85 3.08 21.91
N SER A 61 -3.64 1.76 21.88
CA SER A 61 -3.55 0.94 23.09
C SER A 61 -2.47 1.46 24.04
N GLY A 62 -2.76 1.49 25.33
CA GLY A 62 -1.81 1.78 26.39
C GLY A 62 -1.07 0.53 26.92
N ASP A 63 -1.46 -0.67 26.49
CA ASP A 63 -0.94 -1.93 27.05
C ASP A 63 0.45 -2.28 26.52
N PHE A 64 0.80 -1.77 25.33
CA PHE A 64 2.09 -2.00 24.69
C PHE A 64 2.46 -0.87 23.74
N ILE A 65 3.76 -0.75 23.46
CA ILE A 65 4.30 0.14 22.43
C ILE A 65 4.20 -0.59 21.07
N ASN A 66 3.36 -0.08 20.15
CA ASN A 66 3.21 -0.67 18.84
C ASN A 66 4.25 -0.11 17.85
N LEU A 67 5.22 -0.95 17.47
CA LEU A 67 6.19 -0.69 16.40
C LEU A 67 6.00 -1.66 15.20
N GLU A 68 4.77 -2.14 15.00
CA GLU A 68 4.33 -2.96 13.86
C GLU A 68 3.15 -2.30 13.13
N ASN A 69 3.37 -1.16 12.49
CA ASN A 69 2.33 -0.41 11.81
C ASN A 69 2.34 -0.59 10.27
N ALA A 70 3.16 -1.50 9.75
CA ALA A 70 3.25 -1.77 8.32
C ALA A 70 2.20 -2.78 7.81
N TYR A 71 1.56 -3.53 8.70
CA TYR A 71 0.48 -4.45 8.33
C TYR A 71 -0.84 -3.70 8.12
N TYR A 72 -1.20 -2.86 9.07
CA TYR A 72 -2.42 -2.06 9.09
C TYR A 72 -2.16 -0.69 9.71
N GLY A 73 -2.66 0.37 9.07
CA GLY A 73 -2.66 1.72 9.62
C GLY A 73 -4.01 2.01 10.27
N ILE A 74 -4.02 2.22 11.59
CA ILE A 74 -5.27 2.50 12.28
C ILE A 74 -5.88 3.82 11.81
N MET A 75 -7.21 3.86 11.76
CA MET A 75 -7.98 5.07 11.43
C MET A 75 -7.89 6.08 12.57
N THR A 76 -7.97 7.36 12.24
CA THR A 76 -8.32 8.37 13.26
C THR A 76 -9.75 8.13 13.76
N ARG A 77 -10.09 8.61 14.96
CA ARG A 77 -11.47 8.52 15.47
C ARG A 77 -12.49 9.10 14.49
N ALA A 78 -12.19 10.26 13.89
CA ALA A 78 -13.08 10.87 12.89
C ALA A 78 -13.39 9.92 11.73
N VAL A 79 -12.36 9.29 11.13
CA VAL A 79 -12.53 8.33 10.04
C VAL A 79 -13.24 7.06 10.50
N ALA A 80 -12.96 6.57 11.70
CA ALA A 80 -13.62 5.41 12.27
C ALA A 80 -15.11 5.66 12.56
N ASP A 81 -15.45 6.86 13.01
CA ASP A 81 -16.84 7.26 13.26
C ASP A 81 -17.62 7.46 11.96
N ASP A 82 -16.98 7.99 10.91
CA ASP A 82 -17.58 8.03 9.57
C ASP A 82 -17.87 6.61 9.06
N PHE A 83 -16.95 5.68 9.24
CA PHE A 83 -17.16 4.28 8.85
C PHE A 83 -18.37 3.66 9.59
N LYS A 84 -18.49 3.88 10.90
CA LYS A 84 -19.66 3.43 11.69
C LYS A 84 -20.97 4.05 11.18
N ARG A 85 -20.98 5.37 10.88
CA ARG A 85 -22.14 6.05 10.30
C ARG A 85 -22.55 5.48 8.95
N HIS A 86 -21.59 5.10 8.12
CA HIS A 86 -21.87 4.45 6.85
C HIS A 86 -22.49 3.06 7.03
N ILE A 87 -22.05 2.29 8.03
CA ILE A 87 -22.66 1.00 8.39
C ILE A 87 -24.11 1.23 8.84
N ASP A 88 -24.37 2.20 9.73
CA ASP A 88 -25.72 2.52 10.20
C ASP A 88 -26.64 2.96 9.06
N ARG A 89 -26.12 3.79 8.14
CA ARG A 89 -26.85 4.21 6.94
C ARG A 89 -27.24 3.02 6.07
N LEU A 90 -26.30 2.11 5.81
CA LEU A 90 -26.58 0.93 4.99
C LEU A 90 -27.62 0.02 5.63
N ASN A 91 -27.59 -0.17 6.94
CA ASN A 91 -28.58 -0.97 7.64
C ASN A 91 -29.97 -0.32 7.64
N ARG A 92 -30.06 1.02 7.72
CA ARG A 92 -31.31 1.75 7.68
C ARG A 92 -31.90 1.86 6.27
N ASP A 93 -31.10 2.29 5.31
CA ASP A 93 -31.56 2.65 3.97
C ASP A 93 -31.46 1.48 2.97
N ASN A 94 -30.70 0.47 3.32
CA ASN A 94 -30.62 -0.85 2.67
C ASN A 94 -30.44 -0.78 1.15
N SER A 95 -31.13 -1.67 0.44
CA SER A 95 -31.06 -1.79 -1.04
C SER A 95 -31.55 -0.52 -1.76
N TYR A 96 -32.41 0.28 -1.12
CA TYR A 96 -32.86 1.54 -1.72
C TYR A 96 -31.68 2.48 -1.97
N PHE A 97 -30.86 2.74 -0.94
CA PHE A 97 -29.68 3.58 -1.07
C PHE A 97 -28.66 3.00 -2.06
N LEU A 98 -28.34 1.70 -1.91
CA LEU A 98 -27.34 1.06 -2.79
C LEU A 98 -27.72 1.17 -4.27
N ARG A 99 -28.98 0.83 -4.63
CA ARG A 99 -29.40 0.82 -6.04
C ARG A 99 -29.70 2.20 -6.62
N ARG A 100 -30.11 3.15 -5.79
CA ARG A 100 -30.56 4.47 -6.28
C ARG A 100 -29.45 5.50 -6.29
N GLU A 101 -28.50 5.41 -5.35
CA GLU A 101 -27.45 6.41 -5.15
C GLU A 101 -26.06 5.81 -5.33
N PHE A 102 -25.68 4.81 -4.52
CA PHE A 102 -24.33 4.30 -4.45
C PHE A 102 -23.88 3.65 -5.76
N ASP A 103 -24.63 2.68 -6.30
CA ASP A 103 -24.27 1.95 -7.53
C ASP A 103 -24.28 2.86 -8.78
N ARG A 104 -25.02 3.96 -8.74
CA ARG A 104 -25.15 4.88 -9.87
C ARG A 104 -24.08 5.94 -9.91
N GLN A 105 -23.81 6.60 -8.79
CA GLN A 105 -22.94 7.76 -8.72
C GLN A 105 -21.93 7.69 -7.58
N GLY A 106 -22.27 7.05 -6.46
CA GLY A 106 -21.44 7.05 -5.26
C GLY A 106 -20.08 6.41 -5.47
N ILE A 107 -20.05 5.21 -6.05
CA ILE A 107 -18.80 4.48 -6.30
C ILE A 107 -17.90 5.20 -7.33
N GLU A 108 -18.49 5.83 -8.35
CA GLU A 108 -17.73 6.58 -9.36
C GLU A 108 -17.14 7.87 -8.77
N ALA A 109 -17.86 8.56 -7.89
CA ALA A 109 -17.35 9.74 -7.19
C ALA A 109 -16.15 9.37 -6.28
N ILE A 110 -16.23 8.23 -5.58
CA ILE A 110 -15.12 7.72 -4.77
C ILE A 110 -13.91 7.38 -5.66
N ARG A 111 -14.13 6.71 -6.79
CA ARG A 111 -13.10 6.36 -7.75
C ARG A 111 -12.43 7.59 -8.35
N ALA A 112 -13.20 8.62 -8.69
CA ALA A 112 -12.68 9.89 -9.20
C ALA A 112 -11.83 10.63 -8.14
N THR A 113 -12.30 10.67 -6.88
CA THR A 113 -11.53 11.25 -5.77
C THR A 113 -10.19 10.52 -5.58
N LEU A 114 -10.19 9.19 -5.61
CA LEU A 114 -8.96 8.42 -5.49
C LEU A 114 -8.01 8.68 -6.67
N ALA A 115 -8.53 8.67 -7.92
CA ALA A 115 -7.73 8.92 -9.13
C ALA A 115 -7.04 10.29 -9.09
N GLN A 116 -7.74 11.32 -8.61
CA GLN A 116 -7.17 12.64 -8.39
C GLN A 116 -5.97 12.61 -7.43
N HIS A 117 -6.07 11.89 -6.31
CA HIS A 117 -4.97 11.75 -5.35
C HIS A 117 -3.80 10.92 -5.89
N LEU A 118 -4.07 9.98 -6.77
CA LEU A 118 -3.06 9.19 -7.47
C LEU A 118 -2.38 9.96 -8.61
N GLY A 119 -2.95 11.11 -9.04
CA GLY A 119 -2.47 11.92 -10.15
C GLY A 119 -2.70 11.30 -11.53
N VAL A 120 -3.79 10.54 -11.70
CA VAL A 120 -4.09 9.78 -12.93
C VAL A 120 -5.55 9.94 -13.35
N PRO A 121 -5.91 9.66 -14.63
CA PRO A 121 -7.29 9.65 -15.08
C PRO A 121 -8.14 8.59 -14.36
N THR A 122 -9.44 8.88 -14.14
CA THR A 122 -10.36 7.98 -13.46
C THR A 122 -10.57 6.66 -14.23
N ASP A 123 -10.51 6.68 -15.54
CA ASP A 123 -10.65 5.49 -16.40
C ASP A 123 -9.43 4.56 -16.40
N GLU A 124 -8.35 4.94 -15.68
CA GLU A 124 -7.15 4.14 -15.45
C GLU A 124 -7.11 3.51 -14.05
N VAL A 125 -8.12 3.75 -13.19
CA VAL A 125 -8.16 3.27 -11.79
C VAL A 125 -9.42 2.47 -11.53
N ALA A 126 -9.30 1.32 -10.85
CA ALA A 126 -10.43 0.63 -10.25
C ALA A 126 -10.17 0.31 -8.77
N LEU A 127 -11.27 0.23 -7.98
CA LEU A 127 -11.22 -0.12 -6.57
C LEU A 127 -11.10 -1.63 -6.40
N THR A 128 -10.34 -2.07 -5.42
CA THR A 128 -10.13 -3.48 -5.06
C THR A 128 -10.20 -3.65 -3.54
N ARG A 129 -10.10 -4.88 -3.05
CA ARG A 129 -10.08 -5.20 -1.62
C ARG A 129 -8.68 -5.10 -0.99
N GLY A 130 -7.67 -4.73 -1.78
CA GLY A 130 -6.29 -4.53 -1.32
C GLY A 130 -5.28 -4.77 -2.41
N ALA A 131 -4.01 -4.42 -2.14
CA ALA A 131 -2.91 -4.59 -3.09
C ALA A 131 -2.75 -6.04 -3.55
N THR A 132 -2.99 -7.03 -2.68
CA THR A 132 -2.89 -8.45 -3.06
C THR A 132 -3.84 -8.80 -4.19
N GLU A 133 -5.12 -8.40 -4.10
CA GLU A 133 -6.08 -8.60 -5.19
C GLU A 133 -5.66 -7.83 -6.45
N SER A 134 -5.26 -6.56 -6.30
CA SER A 134 -4.83 -5.73 -7.43
C SER A 134 -3.68 -6.37 -8.19
N LEU A 135 -2.65 -6.78 -7.49
CA LEU A 135 -1.44 -7.37 -8.07
C LEU A 135 -1.70 -8.77 -8.63
N GLN A 136 -2.50 -9.59 -7.94
CA GLN A 136 -2.91 -10.90 -8.46
C GLN A 136 -3.72 -10.75 -9.75
N ASN A 137 -4.62 -9.75 -9.86
CA ASN A 137 -5.35 -9.47 -11.09
C ASN A 137 -4.42 -9.03 -12.23
N LEU A 138 -3.43 -8.18 -11.93
CA LEU A 138 -2.42 -7.78 -12.93
C LEU A 138 -1.58 -8.97 -13.39
N ILE A 139 -1.08 -9.78 -12.45
CA ILE A 139 -0.20 -10.92 -12.74
C ILE A 139 -0.98 -12.02 -13.45
N SER A 140 -2.07 -12.51 -12.85
CA SER A 140 -2.78 -13.68 -13.36
C SER A 140 -3.42 -13.47 -14.73
N ASN A 141 -3.81 -12.23 -15.05
CA ASN A 141 -4.47 -11.86 -16.30
C ASN A 141 -3.52 -11.23 -17.34
N TYR A 142 -2.20 -11.23 -17.08
CA TYR A 142 -1.23 -10.73 -18.05
C TYR A 142 -1.22 -11.60 -19.33
N GLN A 143 -1.44 -10.96 -20.49
CA GLN A 143 -1.72 -11.66 -21.76
C GLN A 143 -0.49 -11.85 -22.65
N LEU A 144 0.58 -11.05 -22.45
CA LEU A 144 1.68 -10.98 -23.41
C LEU A 144 2.80 -12.01 -23.18
N LEU A 145 2.67 -12.86 -22.15
CA LEU A 145 3.63 -13.91 -21.81
C LEU A 145 3.43 -15.13 -22.71
N LYS A 146 4.51 -15.63 -23.31
CA LYS A 146 4.53 -16.81 -24.19
C LYS A 146 5.40 -17.92 -23.58
N ALA A 147 5.19 -19.15 -24.03
CA ALA A 147 6.05 -20.26 -23.66
C ALA A 147 7.51 -20.00 -23.99
N GLY A 148 8.40 -20.29 -23.04
CA GLY A 148 9.83 -20.04 -23.10
C GLY A 148 10.23 -18.58 -22.81
N ASP A 149 9.32 -17.64 -22.58
CA ASP A 149 9.67 -16.33 -22.01
C ASP A 149 10.13 -16.47 -20.56
N THR A 150 10.67 -15.39 -20.01
CA THR A 150 11.06 -15.32 -18.59
C THR A 150 10.20 -14.25 -17.88
N ILE A 151 9.78 -14.54 -16.66
CA ILE A 151 9.31 -13.53 -15.74
C ILE A 151 10.35 -13.33 -14.64
N MET A 152 10.36 -12.13 -14.05
CA MET A 152 11.40 -11.76 -13.09
C MET A 152 10.80 -11.08 -11.88
N TYR A 153 11.38 -11.32 -10.69
CA TYR A 153 11.05 -10.62 -9.43
C TYR A 153 12.26 -10.62 -8.49
N GLY A 154 12.23 -9.73 -7.48
CA GLY A 154 13.27 -9.68 -6.45
C GLY A 154 13.01 -10.64 -5.28
N ASP A 155 14.06 -11.07 -4.60
CA ASP A 155 14.01 -11.92 -3.40
C ASP A 155 13.25 -11.26 -2.24
N LEU A 156 13.21 -9.92 -2.20
CA LEU A 156 12.50 -9.13 -1.18
C LEU A 156 11.08 -8.70 -1.59
N ASP A 157 10.59 -9.11 -2.76
CA ASP A 157 9.20 -8.91 -3.14
C ASP A 157 8.26 -9.71 -2.23
N TYR A 158 7.01 -9.27 -2.14
CA TYR A 158 6.02 -9.88 -1.24
C TYR A 158 5.75 -11.34 -1.61
N ASP A 159 5.83 -12.27 -0.64
CA ASP A 159 5.74 -13.72 -0.86
C ASP A 159 4.54 -14.12 -1.73
N SER A 160 3.34 -13.56 -1.46
CA SER A 160 2.15 -13.90 -2.23
C SER A 160 2.25 -13.49 -3.70
N MET A 161 3.03 -12.44 -4.00
CA MET A 161 3.25 -11.99 -5.38
C MET A 161 4.30 -12.84 -6.08
N GLN A 162 5.33 -13.28 -5.36
CA GLN A 162 6.28 -14.28 -5.89
C GLN A 162 5.54 -15.59 -6.24
N TYR A 163 4.61 -16.04 -5.39
CA TYR A 163 3.78 -17.22 -5.68
C TYR A 163 2.88 -17.00 -6.90
N ALA A 164 2.27 -15.84 -7.04
CA ALA A 164 1.45 -15.51 -8.20
C ALA A 164 2.26 -15.46 -9.51
N MET A 165 3.50 -14.92 -9.46
CA MET A 165 4.42 -14.93 -10.59
C MET A 165 4.82 -16.36 -10.96
N ASN A 166 5.16 -17.20 -9.99
CA ASN A 166 5.50 -18.60 -10.21
C ASN A 166 4.32 -19.38 -10.85
N ASP A 167 3.10 -19.17 -10.36
CA ASP A 167 1.89 -19.78 -10.93
C ASP A 167 1.64 -19.32 -12.37
N LEU A 168 1.78 -18.02 -12.66
CA LEU A 168 1.68 -17.49 -14.02
C LEU A 168 2.72 -18.15 -14.94
N ALA A 169 3.98 -18.24 -14.50
CA ALA A 169 5.04 -18.86 -15.28
C ALA A 169 4.72 -20.32 -15.60
N ALA A 170 4.30 -21.09 -14.60
CA ALA A 170 3.94 -22.50 -14.77
C ALA A 170 2.78 -22.68 -15.76
N ARG A 171 1.72 -21.88 -15.65
CA ARG A 171 0.55 -21.94 -16.55
C ARG A 171 0.86 -21.54 -17.99
N ARG A 172 1.87 -20.69 -18.20
CA ARG A 172 2.25 -20.18 -19.53
C ARG A 172 3.46 -20.86 -20.14
N GLY A 173 4.08 -21.82 -19.45
CA GLY A 173 5.33 -22.46 -19.91
C GLY A 173 6.51 -21.50 -19.95
N ALA A 174 6.53 -20.50 -19.08
CA ALA A 174 7.60 -19.54 -18.92
C ALA A 174 8.58 -19.96 -17.81
N THR A 175 9.77 -19.37 -17.79
CA THR A 175 10.77 -19.55 -16.73
C THR A 175 10.71 -18.41 -15.73
N VAL A 176 11.28 -18.62 -14.54
CA VAL A 176 11.38 -17.64 -13.48
C VAL A 176 12.83 -17.27 -13.24
N ALA A 177 13.13 -15.97 -13.18
CA ALA A 177 14.40 -15.43 -12.73
C ALA A 177 14.19 -14.61 -11.45
N MET A 178 14.98 -14.86 -10.42
CA MET A 178 14.94 -14.11 -9.16
C MET A 178 16.18 -13.24 -9.05
N VAL A 179 16.00 -11.95 -8.76
CA VAL A 179 17.07 -11.00 -8.48
C VAL A 179 17.34 -10.98 -6.99
N THR A 180 18.58 -11.27 -6.61
CA THR A 180 19.01 -11.15 -5.21
C THR A 180 19.41 -9.72 -4.92
N THR A 181 18.77 -9.12 -3.93
CA THR A 181 19.10 -7.78 -3.44
C THR A 181 20.46 -7.78 -2.75
N PRO A 182 21.41 -6.91 -3.16
CA PRO A 182 22.71 -6.84 -2.49
C PRO A 182 22.58 -6.49 -1.00
N GLU A 183 23.44 -7.07 -0.17
CA GLU A 183 23.56 -6.74 1.24
C GLU A 183 25.02 -6.46 1.59
N PRO A 184 25.39 -5.24 2.03
CA PRO A 184 24.51 -4.07 2.21
C PRO A 184 23.96 -3.54 0.87
N ALA A 185 22.72 -3.06 0.91
CA ALA A 185 22.10 -2.45 -0.25
C ALA A 185 22.66 -1.03 -0.49
N THR A 186 22.89 -0.70 -1.75
CA THR A 186 23.14 0.66 -2.22
C THR A 186 22.31 0.90 -3.47
N ARG A 187 21.97 2.17 -3.77
CA ARG A 187 21.21 2.51 -4.98
C ARG A 187 21.85 1.92 -6.24
N GLN A 188 23.16 2.13 -6.42
CA GLN A 188 23.88 1.62 -7.58
C GLN A 188 23.92 0.08 -7.58
N GLY A 189 24.22 -0.55 -6.45
CA GLY A 189 24.23 -2.01 -6.36
C GLY A 189 22.89 -2.65 -6.71
N VAL A 190 21.76 -2.03 -6.31
CA VAL A 190 20.42 -2.49 -6.72
C VAL A 190 20.23 -2.35 -8.23
N LEU A 191 20.58 -1.20 -8.81
CA LEU A 191 20.49 -1.00 -10.26
C LEU A 191 21.34 -2.00 -11.04
N ASP A 192 22.57 -2.22 -10.61
CA ASP A 192 23.49 -3.16 -11.23
C ASP A 192 22.98 -4.60 -11.17
N ALA A 193 22.40 -5.02 -10.04
CA ALA A 193 21.82 -6.35 -9.86
C ALA A 193 20.69 -6.61 -10.86
N TYR A 194 19.75 -5.66 -11.00
CA TYR A 194 18.67 -5.78 -11.97
C TYR A 194 19.15 -5.69 -13.42
N GLU A 195 20.13 -4.83 -13.72
CA GLU A 195 20.72 -4.76 -15.05
C GLU A 195 21.39 -6.06 -15.46
N GLN A 196 22.19 -6.65 -14.57
CA GLN A 196 22.85 -7.94 -14.80
C GLN A 196 21.83 -9.06 -15.01
N ALA A 197 20.78 -9.11 -14.17
CA ALA A 197 19.72 -10.10 -14.30
C ALA A 197 18.97 -9.97 -15.64
N LEU A 198 18.63 -8.75 -16.05
CA LEU A 198 17.98 -8.50 -17.34
C LEU A 198 18.86 -8.85 -18.54
N LYS A 199 20.20 -8.64 -18.43
CA LYS A 199 21.18 -9.09 -19.46
C LYS A 199 21.29 -10.61 -19.51
N ALA A 200 21.30 -11.27 -18.36
CA ALA A 200 21.39 -12.73 -18.25
C ALA A 200 20.13 -13.44 -18.77
N HIS A 201 18.98 -12.77 -18.69
CA HIS A 201 17.69 -13.31 -19.13
C HIS A 201 17.04 -12.44 -20.23
N PRO A 202 17.58 -12.45 -21.46
CA PRO A 202 17.12 -11.54 -22.54
C PRO A 202 15.69 -11.82 -23.02
N ARG A 203 15.09 -12.96 -22.64
CA ARG A 203 13.70 -13.28 -22.92
C ARG A 203 12.74 -12.84 -21.81
N THR A 204 13.19 -12.01 -20.86
CA THR A 204 12.32 -11.45 -19.83
C THR A 204 11.22 -10.62 -20.48
N ARG A 205 9.97 -10.89 -20.10
CA ARG A 205 8.79 -10.20 -20.63
C ARG A 205 8.04 -9.42 -19.55
N LEU A 206 8.08 -9.90 -18.31
CA LEU A 206 7.39 -9.30 -17.19
C LEU A 206 8.31 -9.24 -15.97
N LEU A 207 8.38 -8.07 -15.33
CA LEU A 207 9.11 -7.80 -14.10
C LEU A 207 8.15 -7.32 -13.02
N LEU A 208 8.18 -7.93 -11.83
CA LEU A 208 7.56 -7.43 -10.62
C LEU A 208 8.57 -6.60 -9.84
N LEU A 209 8.15 -5.44 -9.32
CA LEU A 209 8.95 -4.57 -8.46
C LEU A 209 8.13 -4.13 -7.26
N THR A 210 8.64 -4.29 -6.05
CA THR A 210 8.07 -3.72 -4.83
C THR A 210 8.76 -2.40 -4.48
N HIS A 211 8.01 -1.29 -4.37
CA HIS A 211 8.60 0.03 -4.14
C HIS A 211 9.27 0.15 -2.76
N ILE A 212 8.63 -0.38 -1.71
CA ILE A 212 9.25 -0.53 -0.38
C ILE A 212 9.15 -1.98 0.07
N SER A 213 10.27 -2.62 0.31
CA SER A 213 10.29 -3.98 0.85
C SER A 213 9.58 -4.05 2.20
N HIS A 214 8.57 -4.91 2.28
CA HIS A 214 7.87 -5.20 3.53
C HIS A 214 8.76 -5.93 4.55
N ARG A 215 9.91 -6.44 4.14
CA ARG A 215 10.83 -7.20 5.00
C ARG A 215 11.89 -6.30 5.63
N THR A 216 12.55 -5.47 4.83
CA THR A 216 13.70 -4.66 5.27
C THR A 216 13.41 -3.16 5.34
N GLY A 217 12.35 -2.69 4.67
CA GLY A 217 12.06 -1.28 4.50
C GLY A 217 12.88 -0.60 3.41
N LEU A 218 13.68 -1.36 2.64
CA LEU A 218 14.44 -0.82 1.52
C LEU A 218 13.51 -0.19 0.50
N VAL A 219 13.76 1.07 0.17
CA VAL A 219 13.08 1.84 -0.89
C VAL A 219 13.82 1.64 -2.19
N TYR A 220 13.19 0.98 -3.17
CA TYR A 220 13.79 0.71 -4.47
C TYR A 220 13.69 1.93 -5.40
N PRO A 221 14.67 2.18 -6.28
CA PRO A 221 14.65 3.27 -7.27
C PRO A 221 13.74 2.90 -8.46
N ILE A 222 12.42 2.87 -8.22
CA ILE A 222 11.43 2.31 -9.15
C ILE A 222 11.47 2.95 -10.53
N ALA A 223 11.49 4.29 -10.62
CA ALA A 223 11.46 4.98 -11.92
C ALA A 223 12.66 4.59 -12.81
N GLU A 224 13.85 4.40 -12.21
CA GLU A 224 15.05 3.98 -12.94
C GLU A 224 14.98 2.51 -13.36
N LEU A 225 14.50 1.65 -12.46
CA LEU A 225 14.30 0.23 -12.76
C LEU A 225 13.23 0.04 -13.85
N VAL A 226 12.13 0.77 -13.79
CA VAL A 226 11.09 0.77 -14.83
C VAL A 226 11.65 1.24 -16.17
N LYS A 227 12.40 2.34 -16.18
CA LYS A 227 13.05 2.83 -17.41
C LYS A 227 14.01 1.80 -17.99
N MET A 228 14.82 1.17 -17.14
CA MET A 228 15.76 0.11 -17.54
C MET A 228 15.05 -1.11 -18.16
N ALA A 229 13.96 -1.56 -17.56
CA ALA A 229 13.16 -2.68 -18.05
C ALA A 229 12.45 -2.33 -19.38
N LYS A 230 11.80 -1.18 -19.45
CA LYS A 230 11.10 -0.71 -20.66
C LYS A 230 12.04 -0.55 -21.86
N ALA A 231 13.28 -0.11 -21.64
CA ALA A 231 14.28 -0.01 -22.70
C ALA A 231 14.65 -1.38 -23.33
N ARG A 232 14.28 -2.49 -22.65
CA ARG A 232 14.45 -3.87 -23.11
C ARG A 232 13.15 -4.54 -23.54
N GLY A 233 12.05 -3.77 -23.63
CA GLY A 233 10.72 -4.30 -23.97
C GLY A 233 10.10 -5.17 -22.87
N VAL A 234 10.51 -4.98 -21.63
CA VAL A 234 10.01 -5.68 -20.43
C VAL A 234 8.91 -4.85 -19.78
N ASP A 235 7.74 -5.45 -19.58
CA ASP A 235 6.65 -4.85 -18.82
C ASP A 235 6.91 -4.94 -17.32
N VAL A 236 6.44 -3.92 -16.58
CA VAL A 236 6.68 -3.83 -15.15
C VAL A 236 5.36 -3.67 -14.40
N ILE A 237 5.13 -4.54 -13.41
CA ILE A 237 4.09 -4.39 -12.39
C ILE A 237 4.75 -3.85 -11.13
N VAL A 238 4.21 -2.76 -10.56
CA VAL A 238 4.74 -2.14 -9.34
C VAL A 238 3.80 -2.33 -8.17
N ASP A 239 4.32 -2.91 -7.09
CA ASP A 239 3.66 -3.00 -5.78
C ASP A 239 3.98 -1.74 -4.97
N VAL A 240 2.94 -0.91 -4.72
CA VAL A 240 3.05 0.29 -3.90
C VAL A 240 2.37 0.14 -2.53
N ALA A 241 2.10 -1.10 -2.10
CA ALA A 241 1.38 -1.37 -0.86
C ALA A 241 2.01 -0.76 0.39
N GLN A 242 3.32 -0.54 0.40
CA GLN A 242 4.05 0.08 1.52
C GLN A 242 4.48 1.52 1.24
N SER A 243 4.38 2.00 0.01
CA SER A 243 4.93 3.32 -0.35
C SER A 243 3.87 4.41 -0.49
N TRP A 244 2.70 4.09 -1.07
CA TRP A 244 1.67 5.11 -1.27
C TRP A 244 1.03 5.54 0.05
N GLY A 245 0.98 6.86 0.24
CA GLY A 245 0.56 7.48 1.50
C GLY A 245 1.66 7.55 2.58
N GLN A 246 2.86 6.97 2.31
CA GLN A 246 4.07 7.11 3.13
C GLN A 246 5.11 8.01 2.45
N LEU A 247 5.38 7.78 1.18
CA LEU A 247 6.31 8.59 0.39
C LEU A 247 5.55 9.66 -0.39
N ASP A 248 6.24 10.78 -0.66
CA ASP A 248 5.70 11.91 -1.41
C ASP A 248 5.95 11.71 -2.91
N TYR A 249 4.97 11.13 -3.61
CA TYR A 249 4.98 10.93 -5.07
C TYR A 249 3.55 10.72 -5.59
N GLN A 250 3.37 10.90 -6.89
CA GLN A 250 2.18 10.46 -7.63
C GLN A 250 2.52 9.29 -8.56
N LEU A 251 1.53 8.49 -8.98
CA LEU A 251 1.78 7.29 -9.80
C LEU A 251 2.55 7.56 -11.09
N PRO A 252 2.34 8.69 -11.82
CA PRO A 252 3.15 9.00 -13.00
C PRO A 252 4.65 9.10 -12.75
N ASP A 253 5.07 9.49 -11.52
CA ASP A 253 6.48 9.60 -11.16
C ASP A 253 7.21 8.25 -11.21
N LEU A 254 6.47 7.14 -11.03
CA LEU A 254 7.00 5.78 -11.11
C LEU A 254 7.25 5.32 -12.55
N GLN A 255 6.69 6.01 -13.56
CA GLN A 255 6.77 5.66 -14.99
C GLN A 255 6.24 4.24 -15.32
N ALA A 256 5.53 3.61 -14.38
CA ALA A 256 4.96 2.27 -14.53
C ALA A 256 3.61 2.32 -15.26
N ASP A 257 3.29 1.21 -15.96
CA ASP A 257 2.00 1.08 -16.65
C ASP A 257 0.99 0.27 -15.84
N PHE A 258 1.46 -0.49 -14.85
CA PHE A 258 0.67 -1.38 -14.01
C PHE A 258 1.06 -1.21 -12.54
N VAL A 259 0.11 -0.83 -11.69
CA VAL A 259 0.36 -0.59 -10.27
C VAL A 259 -0.76 -1.17 -9.41
N GLY A 260 -0.41 -1.78 -8.28
CA GLY A 260 -1.35 -2.20 -7.26
C GLY A 260 -1.00 -1.63 -5.88
N GLY A 261 -2.01 -1.14 -5.16
CA GLY A 261 -1.80 -0.49 -3.86
C GLY A 261 -2.89 -0.71 -2.84
N ASN A 262 -2.61 -0.35 -1.59
CA ASN A 262 -3.52 -0.40 -0.45
C ASN A 262 -3.96 0.99 -0.01
N LEU A 263 -5.19 1.06 0.56
CA LEU A 263 -5.71 2.24 1.25
C LEU A 263 -5.69 2.07 2.79
N HIS A 264 -5.68 0.83 3.28
CA HIS A 264 -5.78 0.49 4.69
C HIS A 264 -4.45 0.49 5.46
N LYS A 265 -3.33 0.88 4.83
CA LYS A 265 -2.03 1.02 5.51
C LYS A 265 -1.75 2.49 5.80
N TRP A 266 -1.04 3.16 4.91
CA TRP A 266 -0.53 4.52 5.16
C TRP A 266 -1.58 5.62 4.96
N ILE A 267 -2.69 5.35 4.28
CA ILE A 267 -3.83 6.30 4.20
C ILE A 267 -4.71 6.19 5.46
N GLY A 268 -4.76 5.03 6.11
CA GLY A 268 -5.58 4.82 7.30
C GLY A 268 -7.07 4.68 6.99
N ALA A 269 -7.42 4.10 5.84
CA ALA A 269 -8.78 3.70 5.51
C ALA A 269 -9.13 2.33 6.15
N PRO A 270 -10.41 1.91 6.19
CA PRO A 270 -10.80 0.59 6.67
C PRO A 270 -10.07 -0.56 5.96
N LEU A 271 -9.89 -1.69 6.66
CA LEU A 271 -9.33 -2.92 6.07
C LEU A 271 -10.16 -3.39 4.87
N GLY A 272 -9.50 -4.02 3.91
CA GLY A 272 -10.15 -4.53 2.72
C GLY A 272 -10.37 -3.47 1.63
N LEU A 273 -9.48 -2.48 1.54
CA LEU A 273 -9.50 -1.44 0.51
C LEU A 273 -8.14 -1.32 -0.18
N GLY A 274 -8.19 -1.20 -1.50
CA GLY A 274 -7.04 -1.00 -2.36
C GLY A 274 -7.45 -0.48 -3.73
N PHE A 275 -6.47 -0.40 -4.62
CA PHE A 275 -6.68 0.04 -5.99
C PHE A 275 -5.76 -0.70 -6.97
N ILE A 276 -6.22 -0.79 -8.20
CA ILE A 276 -5.46 -1.20 -9.37
C ILE A 276 -5.38 -0.01 -10.34
N TYR A 277 -4.22 0.22 -10.90
CA TYR A 277 -3.97 1.19 -11.95
C TYR A 277 -3.43 0.48 -13.19
N ILE A 278 -3.98 0.82 -14.34
CA ILE A 278 -3.51 0.36 -15.66
C ILE A 278 -3.53 1.57 -16.58
N ARG A 279 -2.36 1.93 -17.14
CA ARG A 279 -2.31 2.97 -18.18
C ARG A 279 -3.22 2.61 -19.35
N LYS A 280 -4.03 3.53 -19.81
CA LYS A 280 -5.11 3.30 -20.78
C LYS A 280 -4.62 2.58 -22.05
N GLU A 281 -3.49 3.00 -22.60
CA GLU A 281 -2.90 2.41 -23.81
C GLU A 281 -2.40 0.98 -23.58
N ARG A 282 -2.26 0.57 -22.34
CA ARG A 282 -1.79 -0.76 -21.93
C ARG A 282 -2.91 -1.68 -21.43
N MET A 283 -4.17 -1.23 -21.49
CA MET A 283 -5.33 -1.96 -20.97
C MET A 283 -5.46 -3.37 -21.57
N SER A 284 -5.15 -3.54 -22.85
CA SER A 284 -5.21 -4.84 -23.54
C SER A 284 -4.15 -5.85 -23.08
N ALA A 285 -3.08 -5.40 -22.41
CA ALA A 285 -2.05 -6.29 -21.88
C ALA A 285 -2.57 -7.11 -20.68
N ILE A 286 -3.64 -6.64 -20.04
CA ILE A 286 -4.27 -7.32 -18.90
C ILE A 286 -5.65 -7.80 -19.32
N GLY A 287 -5.90 -9.10 -19.28
CA GLY A 287 -7.18 -9.72 -19.60
C GLY A 287 -8.29 -9.33 -18.63
N VAL A 288 -9.53 -9.54 -19.07
CA VAL A 288 -10.72 -9.37 -18.23
C VAL A 288 -10.68 -10.36 -17.07
N HIS A 289 -11.07 -9.90 -15.87
CA HIS A 289 -11.15 -10.76 -14.69
C HIS A 289 -12.19 -11.87 -14.91
N LEU A 290 -11.88 -13.06 -14.42
CA LEU A 290 -12.75 -14.23 -14.57
C LEU A 290 -14.21 -13.93 -14.19
N GLY A 291 -15.13 -14.16 -15.12
CA GLY A 291 -16.56 -13.97 -14.90
C GLY A 291 -17.05 -12.51 -14.92
N ASN A 292 -16.20 -11.51 -15.11
CA ASN A 292 -16.65 -10.12 -15.20
C ASN A 292 -17.15 -9.79 -16.62
N ALA A 293 -18.48 -9.78 -16.79
CA ALA A 293 -19.17 -9.36 -18.02
C ALA A 293 -19.98 -8.07 -17.82
N ASP A 294 -19.89 -7.42 -16.67
CA ASP A 294 -20.68 -6.21 -16.36
C ASP A 294 -20.12 -4.96 -17.05
N TYR A 295 -18.86 -5.00 -17.48
CA TYR A 295 -18.15 -3.89 -18.12
C TYR A 295 -17.53 -4.29 -19.46
N ALA A 296 -17.39 -3.31 -20.36
CA ALA A 296 -16.72 -3.53 -21.64
C ALA A 296 -15.25 -3.94 -21.42
N PRO A 297 -14.64 -4.76 -22.30
CA PRO A 297 -13.24 -5.17 -22.20
C PRO A 297 -12.23 -4.01 -22.23
N THR A 298 -12.63 -2.83 -22.64
CA THR A 298 -11.81 -1.60 -22.63
C THR A 298 -11.90 -0.82 -21.33
N ASP A 299 -12.80 -1.20 -20.42
CA ASP A 299 -12.98 -0.55 -19.12
C ASP A 299 -12.09 -1.23 -18.06
N ILE A 300 -11.40 -0.45 -17.27
CA ILE A 300 -10.55 -1.00 -16.20
C ILE A 300 -11.37 -1.80 -15.17
N ARG A 301 -12.64 -1.45 -14.94
CA ARG A 301 -13.54 -2.17 -14.03
C ARG A 301 -13.76 -3.63 -14.43
N ALA A 302 -13.53 -3.96 -15.71
CA ALA A 302 -13.53 -5.35 -16.16
C ALA A 302 -12.34 -6.17 -15.63
N ARG A 303 -11.30 -5.56 -15.04
CA ARG A 303 -10.10 -6.23 -14.48
C ARG A 303 -10.21 -6.57 -13.02
N VAL A 304 -11.32 -6.24 -12.38
CA VAL A 304 -11.55 -6.50 -10.97
C VAL A 304 -12.77 -7.38 -10.75
N LEU A 305 -12.88 -7.93 -9.53
CA LEU A 305 -14.02 -8.76 -9.15
C LEU A 305 -15.33 -7.98 -9.33
N ALA A 306 -16.29 -8.58 -10.05
CA ALA A 306 -17.68 -8.14 -10.08
C ALA A 306 -18.45 -8.66 -8.87
N GLY A 307 -19.47 -7.91 -8.43
CA GLY A 307 -20.38 -8.33 -7.37
C GLY A 307 -20.43 -7.38 -6.18
N THR A 308 -20.94 -7.88 -5.05
CA THR A 308 -21.20 -7.07 -3.86
C THR A 308 -19.90 -6.66 -3.17
N VAL A 309 -19.78 -5.36 -2.90
CA VAL A 309 -18.65 -4.75 -2.20
C VAL A 309 -19.04 -4.32 -0.78
N ASN A 310 -18.05 -4.07 0.06
CA ASN A 310 -18.26 -3.39 1.35
C ASN A 310 -18.46 -1.88 1.10
N ALA A 311 -19.69 -1.48 0.83
CA ALA A 311 -20.01 -0.10 0.48
C ALA A 311 -19.66 0.88 1.62
N ALA A 312 -19.85 0.50 2.90
CA ALA A 312 -19.46 1.34 4.03
C ALA A 312 -17.97 1.65 4.04
N ALA A 313 -17.13 0.64 3.81
CA ALA A 313 -15.70 0.84 3.73
C ALA A 313 -15.32 1.74 2.53
N LEU A 314 -15.92 1.51 1.35
CA LEU A 314 -15.68 2.35 0.16
C LEU A 314 -16.06 3.81 0.41
N MET A 315 -17.21 4.07 1.01
CA MET A 315 -17.69 5.42 1.35
C MET A 315 -16.76 6.16 2.33
N THR A 316 -15.92 5.43 3.09
CA THR A 316 -14.95 6.02 4.02
C THR A 316 -13.65 6.47 3.34
N ILE A 317 -13.41 6.08 2.08
CA ILE A 317 -12.18 6.46 1.35
C ILE A 317 -11.99 7.98 1.28
N PRO A 318 -12.99 8.79 0.88
CA PRO A 318 -12.84 10.24 0.82
C PRO A 318 -12.48 10.87 2.17
N ASP A 319 -12.98 10.32 3.29
CA ASP A 319 -12.70 10.82 4.64
C ASP A 319 -11.24 10.57 5.03
N ALA A 320 -10.74 9.35 4.76
CA ALA A 320 -9.36 8.99 4.99
C ALA A 320 -8.38 9.82 4.13
N LEU A 321 -8.74 10.10 2.87
CA LEU A 321 -7.96 10.95 1.97
C LEU A 321 -7.94 12.40 2.45
N ARG A 322 -9.07 12.96 2.89
CA ARG A 322 -9.10 14.32 3.47
C ARG A 322 -8.23 14.44 4.72
N GLN A 323 -8.22 13.40 5.59
CA GLN A 323 -7.32 13.36 6.74
C GLN A 323 -5.86 13.37 6.30
N HIS A 324 -5.53 12.62 5.26
CA HIS A 324 -4.19 12.58 4.69
C HIS A 324 -3.78 13.95 4.14
N ASP A 325 -4.67 14.61 3.40
CA ASP A 325 -4.42 15.94 2.83
C ASP A 325 -4.24 17.03 3.90
N ALA A 326 -5.00 16.95 4.99
CA ALA A 326 -4.89 17.92 6.07
C ALA A 326 -3.49 17.93 6.70
N MET A 327 -2.84 16.78 6.81
CA MET A 327 -1.45 16.67 7.26
C MET A 327 -0.44 17.03 6.16
N GLY A 328 -0.81 16.81 4.91
CA GLY A 328 0.07 16.91 3.73
C GLY A 328 1.00 15.71 3.60
N THR A 329 1.02 15.09 2.42
CA THR A 329 1.83 13.88 2.12
C THR A 329 3.29 14.07 2.50
N ARG A 330 3.87 15.22 2.13
CA ARG A 330 5.28 15.56 2.37
C ARG A 330 5.60 15.67 3.87
N ASN A 331 4.76 16.34 4.65
CA ASN A 331 4.94 16.46 6.11
C ASN A 331 4.84 15.11 6.79
N LYS A 332 3.83 14.33 6.40
CA LYS A 332 3.58 12.99 6.91
C LYS A 332 4.76 12.04 6.63
N GLY A 333 5.21 11.97 5.38
CA GLY A 333 6.33 11.13 4.98
C GLY A 333 7.63 11.54 5.68
N ALA A 334 7.90 12.83 5.77
CA ALA A 334 9.07 13.35 6.47
C ALA A 334 9.01 13.07 7.99
N ARG A 335 7.82 13.18 8.64
CA ARG A 335 7.67 12.80 10.05
C ARG A 335 7.92 11.32 10.29
N LEU A 336 7.34 10.45 9.47
CA LEU A 336 7.54 9.01 9.56
C LEU A 336 9.03 8.65 9.44
N ARG A 337 9.72 9.26 8.49
CA ARG A 337 11.16 9.10 8.33
C ARG A 337 11.93 9.63 9.54
N HIS A 338 11.57 10.80 10.07
CA HIS A 338 12.20 11.38 11.26
C HIS A 338 12.11 10.42 12.46
N LEU A 339 10.92 9.81 12.69
CA LEU A 339 10.74 8.83 13.76
C LEU A 339 11.62 7.58 13.55
N ARG A 340 11.74 7.11 12.31
CA ARG A 340 12.69 6.04 11.97
C ARG A 340 14.13 6.46 12.26
N ASP A 341 14.53 7.62 11.81
CA ASP A 341 15.92 8.09 11.93
C ASP A 341 16.35 8.29 13.40
N GLN A 342 15.41 8.66 14.30
CA GLN A 342 15.68 8.79 15.72
C GLN A 342 16.17 7.49 16.36
N TRP A 343 15.45 6.39 16.20
CA TRP A 343 15.87 5.13 16.81
C TRP A 343 17.08 4.51 16.09
N VAL A 344 17.19 4.70 14.80
CA VAL A 344 18.36 4.22 14.01
C VAL A 344 19.63 4.93 14.46
N ALA A 345 19.58 6.26 14.63
CA ALA A 345 20.74 7.03 15.07
C ALA A 345 21.28 6.57 16.45
N GLN A 346 20.36 6.22 17.37
CA GLN A 346 20.75 5.75 18.70
C GLN A 346 21.42 4.36 18.69
N LEU A 347 21.09 3.52 17.72
CA LEU A 347 21.66 2.16 17.59
C LEU A 347 22.87 2.07 16.65
N ARG A 348 23.14 3.12 15.88
CA ARG A 348 24.17 3.10 14.82
C ARG A 348 25.58 2.86 15.34
N GLY A 349 25.91 3.18 16.55
CA GLY A 349 27.24 2.92 17.16
C GLY A 349 27.38 1.52 17.76
N ASN A 350 26.31 0.74 17.84
CA ASN A 350 26.33 -0.58 18.47
C ASN A 350 26.79 -1.64 17.47
N SER A 351 27.99 -2.17 17.64
CA SER A 351 28.59 -3.18 16.77
C SER A 351 27.81 -4.50 16.71
N LYS A 352 26.90 -4.74 17.65
CA LYS A 352 26.04 -5.92 17.69
C LYS A 352 24.70 -5.70 16.92
N VAL A 353 24.46 -4.50 16.35
CA VAL A 353 23.23 -4.15 15.64
C VAL A 353 23.53 -3.75 14.19
N GLN A 354 22.97 -4.46 13.24
CA GLN A 354 23.00 -4.11 11.82
C GLN A 354 21.64 -3.52 11.42
N ILE A 355 21.62 -2.33 10.81
CA ILE A 355 20.46 -1.72 10.18
C ILE A 355 20.47 -2.11 8.70
N LEU A 356 19.34 -2.65 8.18
CA LEU A 356 19.34 -3.29 6.86
C LEU A 356 19.02 -2.34 5.69
N ALA A 357 18.33 -1.22 5.93
CA ALA A 357 18.05 -0.23 4.89
C ALA A 357 18.99 0.98 5.07
N PRO A 358 19.71 1.41 4.02
CA PRO A 358 20.51 2.62 4.07
C PRO A 358 19.64 3.87 4.19
N ASP A 359 20.19 4.97 4.69
CA ASP A 359 19.41 6.17 5.02
C ASP A 359 18.77 6.82 3.80
N ASP A 360 19.47 6.86 2.68
CA ASP A 360 19.00 7.45 1.44
C ASP A 360 17.94 6.58 0.71
N MET A 361 17.78 5.31 1.12
CA MET A 361 16.81 4.36 0.58
C MET A 361 15.86 3.84 1.65
N SER A 362 15.35 4.68 2.54
CA SER A 362 14.48 4.29 3.64
C SER A 362 13.27 5.21 3.82
N GLY A 363 12.19 4.64 4.33
CA GLY A 363 10.97 5.34 4.78
C GLY A 363 10.74 5.12 6.28
N ALA A 364 9.48 4.92 6.69
CA ALA A 364 9.11 4.57 8.06
C ALA A 364 9.52 3.14 8.43
N VAL A 365 9.37 2.22 7.48
CA VAL A 365 9.69 0.80 7.67
C VAL A 365 11.20 0.63 7.66
N THR A 366 11.74 -0.04 8.65
CA THR A 366 13.16 -0.42 8.69
C THR A 366 13.34 -1.68 9.53
N SER A 367 14.34 -2.48 9.23
CA SER A 367 14.65 -3.69 9.99
C SER A 367 16.06 -3.65 10.54
N LEU A 368 16.24 -4.29 11.67
CA LEU A 368 17.54 -4.55 12.27
C LEU A 368 17.80 -6.06 12.37
N ARG A 369 19.06 -6.41 12.47
CA ARG A 369 19.55 -7.76 12.77
C ARG A 369 20.57 -7.67 13.91
N LEU A 370 20.47 -8.56 14.89
CA LEU A 370 21.50 -8.67 15.92
C LEU A 370 22.63 -9.59 15.44
N ALA A 371 23.86 -9.28 15.79
CA ALA A 371 25.04 -10.07 15.44
C ALA A 371 24.87 -11.53 15.89
N GLY A 372 25.11 -12.47 14.98
CA GLY A 372 24.91 -13.90 15.21
C GLY A 372 23.45 -14.38 15.28
N LYS A 373 22.46 -13.51 15.14
CA LYS A 373 21.01 -13.81 15.20
C LYS A 373 20.38 -13.72 13.80
N THR A 374 20.75 -14.65 12.92
CA THR A 374 20.36 -14.63 11.50
C THR A 374 19.20 -15.56 11.17
N SER A 375 18.85 -16.49 12.08
CA SER A 375 17.73 -17.38 11.85
C SER A 375 16.37 -16.70 12.12
N PHE A 376 15.30 -17.21 11.49
CA PHE A 376 13.95 -16.74 11.77
C PHE A 376 13.57 -16.99 13.24
N THR A 377 13.97 -18.15 13.81
CA THR A 377 13.75 -18.51 15.22
C THR A 377 14.41 -17.54 16.18
N ASP A 378 15.63 -17.07 15.92
CA ASP A 378 16.30 -16.06 16.74
C ASP A 378 15.50 -14.76 16.79
N ASN A 379 14.97 -14.33 15.65
CA ASN A 379 14.18 -13.10 15.54
C ASN A 379 12.79 -13.23 16.15
N VAL A 380 12.18 -14.43 16.15
CA VAL A 380 10.97 -14.74 16.95
C VAL A 380 11.26 -14.65 18.44
N ALA A 381 12.40 -15.20 18.91
CA ALA A 381 12.80 -15.10 20.30
C ALA A 381 13.07 -13.63 20.73
N LEU A 382 13.71 -12.84 19.85
CA LEU A 382 13.92 -11.41 20.10
C LEU A 382 12.58 -10.65 20.20
N GLN A 383 11.66 -10.90 19.28
CA GLN A 383 10.32 -10.31 19.32
C GLN A 383 9.58 -10.68 20.60
N LYS A 384 9.65 -11.95 21.01
CA LYS A 384 9.04 -12.42 22.27
C LYS A 384 9.66 -11.73 23.50
N THR A 385 10.98 -11.57 23.55
CA THR A 385 11.67 -10.85 24.63
C THR A 385 11.20 -9.40 24.68
N LEU A 386 11.08 -8.71 23.54
CA LEU A 386 10.65 -7.32 23.48
C LEU A 386 9.23 -7.13 24.00
N ILE A 387 8.29 -8.00 23.61
CA ILE A 387 6.91 -7.87 24.10
C ILE A 387 6.78 -8.27 25.57
N ASP A 388 7.35 -9.40 25.99
CA ASP A 388 7.15 -9.95 27.33
C ASP A 388 7.87 -9.14 28.43
N GLN A 389 9.07 -8.62 28.14
CA GLN A 389 9.89 -7.95 29.16
C GLN A 389 9.83 -6.42 29.08
N TYR A 390 9.55 -5.88 27.88
CA TYR A 390 9.59 -4.43 27.65
C TYR A 390 8.27 -3.85 27.16
N GLY A 391 7.25 -4.68 26.89
CA GLY A 391 5.96 -4.24 26.37
C GLY A 391 6.05 -3.64 24.97
N ILE A 392 7.00 -4.11 24.12
CA ILE A 392 7.23 -3.54 22.79
C ILE A 392 6.88 -4.58 21.73
N PHE A 393 5.90 -4.27 20.88
CA PHE A 393 5.45 -5.14 19.78
C PHE A 393 6.18 -4.80 18.48
N THR A 394 6.88 -5.79 17.94
CA THR A 394 7.61 -5.78 16.66
C THR A 394 7.33 -7.07 15.92
N VAL A 395 7.91 -7.28 14.73
CA VAL A 395 7.66 -8.53 13.97
C VAL A 395 8.93 -9.05 13.30
N PRO A 396 9.21 -10.38 13.39
CA PRO A 396 10.28 -11.01 12.65
C PRO A 396 9.92 -11.11 11.16
N ARG A 397 10.92 -11.00 10.29
CA ARG A 397 10.78 -11.17 8.84
C ARG A 397 11.91 -12.05 8.30
N LYS A 398 11.60 -12.80 7.24
CA LYS A 398 12.64 -13.37 6.38
C LYS A 398 13.41 -12.19 5.78
N GLY A 399 14.69 -12.11 6.04
CA GLY A 399 15.52 -11.01 5.56
C GLY A 399 16.05 -11.26 4.14
N PRO A 400 17.00 -10.43 3.68
CA PRO A 400 17.80 -10.69 2.49
C PRO A 400 18.77 -11.87 2.70
N ALA A 401 19.73 -12.06 1.78
CA ALA A 401 20.67 -13.18 1.79
C ALA A 401 21.42 -13.39 3.13
N GLY A 402 21.70 -12.32 3.87
CA GLY A 402 22.36 -12.39 5.19
C GLY A 402 21.50 -12.95 6.33
N GLY A 403 20.21 -13.25 6.11
CA GLY A 403 19.33 -13.91 7.06
C GLY A 403 18.14 -13.08 7.54
N ALA A 404 17.38 -13.66 8.46
CA ALA A 404 16.18 -13.04 9.04
C ALA A 404 16.49 -11.75 9.84
N CYS A 405 15.47 -10.96 10.08
CA CYS A 405 15.58 -9.66 10.74
C CYS A 405 14.32 -9.34 11.54
N LEU A 406 14.42 -8.36 12.42
CA LEU A 406 13.30 -7.78 13.15
C LEU A 406 12.89 -6.46 12.50
N ARG A 407 11.64 -6.37 12.05
CA ARG A 407 11.08 -5.15 11.46
C ARG A 407 10.54 -4.23 12.55
N VAL A 408 10.86 -2.95 12.41
CA VAL A 408 10.43 -1.86 13.28
C VAL A 408 9.75 -0.81 12.43
N THR A 409 8.51 -0.48 12.77
CA THR A 409 7.70 0.45 11.97
C THR A 409 6.95 1.41 12.87
N PRO A 410 7.50 2.59 13.17
CA PRO A 410 6.77 3.65 13.84
C PRO A 410 5.61 4.17 12.97
N ALA A 411 4.59 4.72 13.61
CA ALA A 411 3.48 5.43 12.98
C ALA A 411 3.44 6.89 13.42
N LEU A 412 2.54 7.70 12.86
CA LEU A 412 2.41 9.13 13.22
C LEU A 412 2.08 9.35 14.70
N PHE A 413 1.46 8.38 15.34
CA PHE A 413 1.12 8.40 16.76
C PHE A 413 2.23 7.83 17.67
N THR A 414 3.33 7.32 17.10
CA THR A 414 4.49 6.88 17.88
C THR A 414 5.23 8.11 18.43
N THR A 415 5.55 8.08 19.73
CA THR A 415 6.30 9.14 20.40
C THR A 415 7.80 8.86 20.42
N THR A 416 8.59 9.91 20.57
CA THR A 416 10.05 9.81 20.76
C THR A 416 10.40 8.99 22.00
N ALA A 417 9.65 9.17 23.10
CA ALA A 417 9.84 8.41 24.34
C ALA A 417 9.58 6.90 24.17
N GLU A 418 8.65 6.49 23.29
CA GLU A 418 8.44 5.08 22.95
C GLU A 418 9.63 4.51 22.16
N LEU A 419 10.23 5.31 21.28
CA LEU A 419 11.43 4.93 20.53
C LEU A 419 12.67 4.85 21.44
N ASP A 420 12.81 5.75 22.43
CA ASP A 420 13.89 5.71 23.42
C ASP A 420 13.80 4.45 24.30
N LYS A 421 12.58 4.04 24.66
CA LYS A 421 12.37 2.76 25.37
C LYS A 421 12.79 1.57 24.51
N PHE A 422 12.47 1.59 23.23
CA PHE A 422 12.86 0.53 22.29
C PHE A 422 14.39 0.44 22.17
N THR A 423 15.08 1.54 21.94
CA THR A 423 16.55 1.55 21.79
C THR A 423 17.26 1.17 23.09
N THR A 424 16.71 1.59 24.25
CA THR A 424 17.19 1.14 25.58
C THR A 424 17.04 -0.37 25.75
N ALA A 425 15.89 -0.95 25.35
CA ALA A 425 15.67 -2.39 25.40
C ALA A 425 16.67 -3.15 24.53
N ILE A 426 16.88 -2.71 23.27
CA ILE A 426 17.88 -3.31 22.37
C ILE A 426 19.30 -3.18 22.98
N GLY A 427 19.65 -2.03 23.56
CA GLY A 427 20.93 -1.83 24.26
C GLY A 427 21.15 -2.89 25.34
N LYS A 428 20.16 -3.11 26.23
CA LYS A 428 20.23 -4.14 27.28
C LYS A 428 20.32 -5.57 26.78
N ILE A 429 19.65 -5.88 25.65
CA ILE A 429 19.68 -7.22 25.04
C ILE A 429 21.04 -7.49 24.38
N THR A 430 21.75 -6.45 23.99
CA THR A 430 23.04 -6.56 23.27
C THR A 430 24.25 -6.37 24.21
N THR A 431 24.09 -6.03 25.51
CA THR A 431 25.16 -6.09 26.47
C THR A 431 25.55 -7.53 26.75
#